data_22106c9a0fcc44d19a781b75b1e5f5e8
#
_entry.id   22106c9a0fcc44d19a781b75b1e5f5e8
#
_cell.length_a   1.000
_cell.length_b   1.000
_cell.length_c   1.000
_cell.angle_alpha   90.00
_cell.angle_beta   90.00
_cell.angle_gamma   90.00
#
_symmetry.space_group_name_H-M   'P 1'
#
loop_
_entity.id
_entity.type
_entity.pdbx_description
1 polymer ?
#
loop_
_entity_poly.entity_id
_entity_poly.type
_entity_poly.pdbx_seq_one_letter_code
_entity_poly.pdbx_strand_id
1 'polypeptide(L)'
;MDKIGKIYEEDLRLIFEKDLPWGVLSGQKVLVTGATGLIGGCLVDALMLNPQKDYDVYASGRDESRARRRFGDYFDDPKFHFLVYDVFNPLDSNLTFDYIIHAASYADPKSFVEKPVEIIKSNIDGVIHLMEYGIAHEMKRFLYVSSGEIYGEGNGGVLSEEYSGYVDCLKSRSCYPLSKRAAETLCISYIEEYGADAVIARPCHVYGPHFTDSDNRVYAQFIRNVLGGNDIVMKSNGMQLRSWCYVIDCVSALLYILLKGEKGHAYNIADKNSCVTIRELAEMIAKIGGKRVNMVIPADSESKGYNVVTNSVFSTTKLESLGWSVCGSMEEKLRKTILSERERWQR
;
A
#
# COMPACT_ATOMS: atom_id res chain seq x y z
N MET A 1 8.71 -23.89 -0.85
CA MET A 1 8.46 -22.77 -1.76
C MET A 1 7.05 -22.71 -2.37
N ASP A 2 6.20 -23.73 -2.20
CA ASP A 2 4.87 -23.77 -2.83
C ASP A 2 3.76 -22.95 -2.14
N LYS A 3 4.04 -22.26 -1.03
CA LYS A 3 2.99 -21.60 -0.23
C LYS A 3 2.57 -20.21 -0.72
N ILE A 4 3.43 -19.53 -1.48
CA ILE A 4 3.14 -18.18 -1.98
C ILE A 4 2.18 -18.22 -3.17
N GLY A 5 2.18 -19.31 -3.94
CA GLY A 5 1.46 -19.46 -5.19
C GLY A 5 2.32 -19.11 -6.42
N LYS A 6 2.29 -19.99 -7.41
CA LYS A 6 3.15 -19.89 -8.59
C LYS A 6 2.91 -18.59 -9.39
N ILE A 7 1.63 -18.23 -9.59
CA ILE A 7 1.25 -17.03 -10.34
C ILE A 7 1.78 -15.75 -9.65
N TYR A 8 1.67 -15.69 -8.33
CA TYR A 8 2.13 -14.54 -7.57
C TYR A 8 3.67 -14.44 -7.55
N GLU A 9 4.37 -15.57 -7.43
CA GLU A 9 5.83 -15.61 -7.51
C GLU A 9 6.34 -15.18 -8.89
N GLU A 10 5.70 -15.63 -9.98
CA GLU A 10 6.02 -15.18 -11.34
C GLU A 10 5.86 -13.65 -11.49
N ASP A 11 4.84 -13.07 -10.90
CA ASP A 11 4.64 -11.63 -10.92
C ASP A 11 5.69 -10.87 -10.10
N LEU A 12 6.09 -11.39 -8.94
CA LEU A 12 7.18 -10.80 -8.14
C LEU A 12 8.51 -10.76 -8.90
N ARG A 13 8.78 -11.76 -9.75
CA ARG A 13 10.00 -11.80 -10.57
C ARG A 13 10.11 -10.61 -11.52
N LEU A 14 8.98 -10.04 -11.96
CA LEU A 14 8.97 -8.83 -12.79
C LEU A 14 9.62 -7.62 -12.10
N ILE A 15 9.65 -7.60 -10.76
CA ILE A 15 10.36 -6.56 -9.99
C ILE A 15 11.87 -6.71 -10.16
N PHE A 16 12.38 -7.93 -10.21
CA PHE A 16 13.83 -8.20 -10.28
C PHE A 16 14.42 -7.97 -11.67
N GLU A 17 13.57 -7.95 -12.70
CA GLU A 17 13.95 -7.60 -14.08
C GLU A 17 14.11 -6.08 -14.28
N LYS A 18 13.66 -5.27 -13.31
CA LYS A 18 13.77 -3.81 -13.38
C LYS A 18 15.17 -3.32 -12.97
N ASP A 19 15.59 -2.21 -13.58
CA ASP A 19 16.84 -1.53 -13.24
C ASP A 19 16.76 -0.85 -11.86
N LEU A 20 16.96 -1.64 -10.81
CA LEU A 20 17.03 -1.18 -9.43
C LEU A 20 18.44 -1.40 -8.87
N PRO A 21 19.01 -0.43 -8.15
CA PRO A 21 20.36 -0.55 -7.59
C PRO A 21 20.35 -1.39 -6.29
N TRP A 22 20.01 -2.68 -6.41
CA TRP A 22 19.89 -3.60 -5.26
C TRP A 22 21.14 -3.68 -4.40
N GLY A 23 22.33 -3.46 -4.99
CA GLY A 23 23.59 -3.45 -4.26
C GLY A 23 23.67 -2.39 -3.14
N VAL A 24 22.83 -1.35 -3.18
CA VAL A 24 22.72 -0.34 -2.12
C VAL A 24 22.22 -0.97 -0.80
N LEU A 25 21.46 -2.05 -0.87
CA LEU A 25 20.94 -2.77 0.30
C LEU A 25 21.92 -3.83 0.83
N SER A 26 23.02 -4.14 0.13
CA SER A 26 23.96 -5.19 0.55
C SER A 26 24.50 -4.94 1.96
N GLY A 27 24.40 -5.93 2.83
CA GLY A 27 24.79 -5.87 4.24
C GLY A 27 23.90 -5.02 5.14
N GLN A 28 22.79 -4.48 4.61
CA GLN A 28 21.91 -3.55 5.34
C GLN A 28 20.77 -4.27 6.07
N LYS A 29 20.16 -3.58 7.02
CA LYS A 29 18.95 -4.02 7.74
C LYS A 29 17.76 -3.16 7.31
N VAL A 30 16.74 -3.80 6.76
CA VAL A 30 15.54 -3.15 6.23
C VAL A 30 14.35 -3.48 7.13
N LEU A 31 13.79 -2.49 7.82
CA LEU A 31 12.56 -2.63 8.60
C LEU A 31 11.35 -2.29 7.72
N VAL A 32 10.38 -3.19 7.66
CA VAL A 32 9.08 -2.97 7.03
C VAL A 32 7.98 -3.05 8.09
N THR A 33 7.35 -1.92 8.42
CA THR A 33 6.19 -1.92 9.32
C THR A 33 4.89 -2.13 8.56
N GLY A 34 3.87 -2.68 9.23
CA GLY A 34 2.63 -3.06 8.54
C GLY A 34 2.82 -4.24 7.59
N ALA A 35 3.82 -5.07 7.86
CA ALA A 35 4.25 -6.18 7.00
C ALA A 35 3.16 -7.21 6.69
N THR A 36 2.16 -7.38 7.57
CA THR A 36 1.06 -8.34 7.33
C THR A 36 -0.11 -7.75 6.53
N GLY A 37 0.00 -6.51 6.04
CA GLY A 37 -0.96 -5.87 5.13
C GLY A 37 -0.70 -6.21 3.66
N LEU A 38 -1.56 -5.72 2.75
CA LEU A 38 -1.43 -5.96 1.31
C LEU A 38 -0.07 -5.47 0.76
N ILE A 39 0.23 -4.18 0.95
CA ILE A 39 1.46 -3.56 0.41
C ILE A 39 2.69 -4.05 1.18
N GLY A 40 2.65 -3.99 2.51
CA GLY A 40 3.78 -4.43 3.35
C GLY A 40 4.14 -5.89 3.15
N GLY A 41 3.14 -6.78 3.01
CA GLY A 41 3.35 -8.20 2.77
C GLY A 41 3.99 -8.48 1.41
N CYS A 42 3.50 -7.82 0.37
CA CYS A 42 4.09 -7.93 -0.96
C CYS A 42 5.53 -7.36 -1.00
N LEU A 43 5.80 -6.28 -0.25
CA LEU A 43 7.14 -5.73 -0.14
C LEU A 43 8.11 -6.68 0.56
N VAL A 44 7.68 -7.31 1.65
CA VAL A 44 8.48 -8.36 2.33
C VAL A 44 8.76 -9.51 1.37
N ASP A 45 7.77 -9.99 0.62
CA ASP A 45 7.96 -11.05 -0.37
C ASP A 45 8.97 -10.63 -1.45
N ALA A 46 8.88 -9.42 -1.97
CA ALA A 46 9.82 -8.91 -2.96
C ALA A 46 11.26 -8.82 -2.41
N LEU A 47 11.42 -8.36 -1.16
CA LEU A 47 12.73 -8.30 -0.53
C LEU A 47 13.30 -9.70 -0.26
N MET A 48 12.47 -10.64 0.21
CA MET A 48 12.91 -12.01 0.55
C MET A 48 13.23 -12.87 -0.67
N LEU A 49 12.47 -12.69 -1.77
CA LEU A 49 12.64 -13.48 -3.01
C LEU A 49 13.64 -12.87 -3.99
N ASN A 50 14.20 -11.70 -3.69
CA ASN A 50 15.22 -11.10 -4.54
C ASN A 50 16.43 -12.04 -4.69
N PRO A 51 16.80 -12.44 -5.94
CA PRO A 51 17.95 -13.32 -6.17
C PRO A 51 19.30 -12.74 -5.73
N GLN A 52 19.37 -11.39 -5.60
CA GLN A 52 20.56 -10.66 -5.16
C GLN A 52 20.51 -10.31 -3.66
N LYS A 53 19.60 -10.95 -2.89
CA LYS A 53 19.42 -10.67 -1.47
C LYS A 53 20.71 -10.92 -0.69
N ASP A 54 21.29 -9.86 -0.18
CA ASP A 54 22.41 -9.87 0.77
C ASP A 54 22.18 -8.81 1.85
N TYR A 55 20.98 -8.82 2.43
CA TYR A 55 20.53 -7.93 3.50
C TYR A 55 19.54 -8.64 4.40
N ASP A 56 19.35 -8.09 5.59
CA ASP A 56 18.39 -8.62 6.55
C ASP A 56 17.04 -7.90 6.43
N VAL A 57 15.94 -8.65 6.41
CA VAL A 57 14.57 -8.13 6.34
C VAL A 57 13.90 -8.30 7.69
N TYR A 58 13.55 -7.19 8.30
CA TYR A 58 12.77 -7.14 9.53
C TYR A 58 11.32 -6.78 9.20
N ALA A 59 10.47 -7.79 9.16
CA ALA A 59 9.03 -7.61 9.01
C ALA A 59 8.40 -7.31 10.36
N SER A 60 7.59 -6.26 10.46
CA SER A 60 7.00 -5.91 11.75
C SER A 60 5.47 -5.80 11.71
N GLY A 61 4.85 -6.20 12.82
CA GLY A 61 3.42 -6.16 13.02
C GLY A 61 3.05 -6.57 14.44
N ARG A 62 1.77 -6.44 14.81
CA ARG A 62 1.28 -6.66 16.18
C ARG A 62 1.01 -8.11 16.53
N ASP A 63 0.87 -8.99 15.54
CA ASP A 63 0.43 -10.37 15.70
C ASP A 63 1.38 -11.32 14.97
N GLU A 64 2.23 -11.99 15.75
CA GLU A 64 3.18 -12.97 15.24
C GLU A 64 2.48 -14.20 14.64
N SER A 65 1.33 -14.62 15.19
CA SER A 65 0.58 -15.75 14.64
C SER A 65 0.09 -15.46 13.22
N ARG A 66 -0.33 -14.22 12.98
CA ARG A 66 -0.69 -13.75 11.63
C ARG A 66 0.53 -13.69 10.72
N ALA A 67 1.68 -13.24 11.23
CA ALA A 67 2.92 -13.24 10.47
C ALA A 67 3.37 -14.66 10.11
N ARG A 68 3.29 -15.61 11.02
CA ARG A 68 3.64 -17.02 10.76
C ARG A 68 2.72 -17.66 9.71
N ARG A 69 1.42 -17.31 9.70
CA ARG A 69 0.52 -17.76 8.61
C ARG A 69 0.88 -17.14 7.26
N ARG A 70 1.37 -15.88 7.27
CA ARG A 70 1.69 -15.13 6.03
C ARG A 70 3.07 -15.44 5.47
N PHE A 71 4.06 -15.62 6.34
CA PHE A 71 5.49 -15.70 6.01
C PHE A 71 6.14 -17.00 6.50
N GLY A 72 5.36 -18.04 6.78
CA GLY A 72 5.86 -19.25 7.44
C GLY A 72 7.14 -19.80 6.84
N ASP A 73 7.28 -19.77 5.51
CA ASP A 73 8.46 -20.28 4.82
C ASP A 73 9.72 -19.42 5.02
N TYR A 74 9.56 -18.15 5.42
CA TYR A 74 10.70 -17.27 5.68
C TYR A 74 11.23 -17.35 7.10
N PHE A 75 10.45 -17.88 8.06
CA PHE A 75 10.90 -17.97 9.46
C PHE A 75 12.14 -18.86 9.67
N ASP A 76 12.44 -19.74 8.72
CA ASP A 76 13.64 -20.58 8.71
C ASP A 76 14.81 -19.95 7.93
N ASP A 77 14.60 -18.82 7.25
CA ASP A 77 15.66 -18.08 6.53
C ASP A 77 16.40 -17.15 7.51
N PRO A 78 17.73 -17.27 7.66
CA PRO A 78 18.50 -16.44 8.60
C PRO A 78 18.49 -14.94 8.27
N LYS A 79 18.03 -14.56 7.09
CA LYS A 79 17.88 -13.16 6.65
C LYS A 79 16.48 -12.59 6.92
N PHE A 80 15.56 -13.41 7.45
CA PHE A 80 14.22 -12.96 7.81
C PHE A 80 14.05 -12.89 9.32
N HIS A 81 13.54 -11.76 9.79
CA HIS A 81 13.25 -11.54 11.20
C HIS A 81 11.84 -10.97 11.36
N PHE A 82 11.09 -11.48 12.33
CA PHE A 82 9.80 -10.86 12.67
C PHE A 82 9.90 -10.11 14.00
N LEU A 83 9.52 -8.83 13.97
CA LEU A 83 9.49 -7.95 15.13
C LEU A 83 8.06 -7.67 15.53
N VAL A 84 7.66 -8.09 16.73
CA VAL A 84 6.36 -7.72 17.31
C VAL A 84 6.44 -6.26 17.73
N TYR A 85 5.73 -5.40 17.01
CA TYR A 85 5.75 -3.96 17.23
C TYR A 85 4.40 -3.33 16.94
N ASP A 86 3.95 -2.44 17.84
CA ASP A 86 2.78 -1.59 17.65
C ASP A 86 3.22 -0.13 17.56
N VAL A 87 2.91 0.51 16.44
CA VAL A 87 3.28 1.90 16.13
C VAL A 87 2.75 2.95 17.13
N PHE A 88 1.79 2.58 17.97
CA PHE A 88 1.33 3.42 19.07
C PHE A 88 2.35 3.60 20.20
N ASN A 89 3.41 2.80 20.21
CA ASN A 89 4.46 2.86 21.21
C ASN A 89 5.81 3.20 20.56
N PRO A 90 6.73 3.83 21.29
CA PRO A 90 8.12 3.93 20.86
C PRO A 90 8.69 2.56 20.54
N LEU A 91 9.57 2.49 19.57
CA LEU A 91 10.28 1.24 19.24
C LEU A 91 11.38 1.03 20.27
N ASP A 92 11.18 0.08 21.17
CA ASP A 92 12.18 -0.33 22.17
C ASP A 92 12.95 -1.56 21.64
N SER A 93 14.13 -1.32 21.11
CA SER A 93 15.00 -2.35 20.53
C SER A 93 16.45 -1.88 20.52
N ASN A 94 17.39 -2.79 20.75
CA ASN A 94 18.83 -2.54 20.57
C ASN A 94 19.29 -2.79 19.11
N LEU A 95 18.38 -3.10 18.20
CA LEU A 95 18.68 -3.30 16.79
C LEU A 95 18.93 -1.93 16.13
N THR A 96 19.67 -1.92 15.05
CA THR A 96 19.79 -0.75 14.17
C THR A 96 19.16 -1.09 12.83
N PHE A 97 18.51 -0.13 12.18
CA PHE A 97 17.92 -0.30 10.84
C PHE A 97 18.47 0.79 9.92
N ASP A 98 19.08 0.35 8.83
CA ASP A 98 19.60 1.26 7.80
C ASP A 98 18.46 1.91 6.99
N TYR A 99 17.43 1.12 6.72
CA TYR A 99 16.25 1.54 5.98
C TYR A 99 14.98 1.20 6.76
N ILE A 100 14.09 2.19 6.92
CA ILE A 100 12.78 2.00 7.54
C ILE A 100 11.70 2.33 6.52
N ILE A 101 10.85 1.33 6.21
CA ILE A 101 9.70 1.49 5.32
C ILE A 101 8.44 1.43 6.18
N HIS A 102 7.83 2.60 6.40
CA HIS A 102 6.66 2.71 7.25
C HIS A 102 5.37 2.59 6.44
N ALA A 103 4.82 1.37 6.36
CA ALA A 103 3.58 1.04 5.68
C ALA A 103 2.43 0.67 6.64
N ALA A 104 2.64 0.78 7.96
CA ALA A 104 1.61 0.51 8.95
C ALA A 104 0.59 1.65 8.99
N SER A 105 -0.66 1.37 8.65
CA SER A 105 -1.78 2.31 8.76
C SER A 105 -3.10 1.54 8.65
N TYR A 106 -4.14 2.04 9.30
CA TYR A 106 -5.51 1.64 8.98
C TYR A 106 -5.91 2.30 7.65
N ALA A 107 -6.20 1.51 6.64
CA ALA A 107 -6.48 2.02 5.28
C ALA A 107 -7.77 1.44 4.71
N ASP A 108 -8.79 1.23 5.54
CA ASP A 108 -10.06 0.66 5.15
C ASP A 108 -11.24 1.52 5.61
N PRO A 109 -12.34 1.60 4.80
CA PRO A 109 -13.47 2.48 5.06
C PRO A 109 -14.18 2.23 6.40
N LYS A 110 -14.22 0.99 6.88
CA LYS A 110 -14.85 0.63 8.15
C LYS A 110 -14.07 1.23 9.32
N SER A 111 -12.75 1.10 9.31
CA SER A 111 -11.88 1.69 10.33
C SER A 111 -12.01 3.22 10.38
N PHE A 112 -12.19 3.89 9.25
CA PHE A 112 -12.38 5.35 9.20
C PHE A 112 -13.64 5.83 9.96
N VAL A 113 -14.65 4.98 10.05
CA VAL A 113 -15.90 5.28 10.79
C VAL A 113 -15.80 4.86 12.25
N GLU A 114 -15.24 3.67 12.52
CA GLU A 114 -15.24 3.07 13.85
C GLU A 114 -14.10 3.54 14.76
N LYS A 115 -12.95 3.95 14.18
CA LYS A 115 -11.71 4.24 14.91
C LYS A 115 -10.99 5.51 14.42
N PRO A 116 -11.68 6.65 14.25
CA PRO A 116 -11.07 7.86 13.68
C PRO A 116 -9.93 8.42 14.54
N VAL A 117 -9.99 8.31 15.87
CA VAL A 117 -8.96 8.78 16.79
C VAL A 117 -7.70 7.91 16.65
N GLU A 118 -7.84 6.60 16.64
CA GLU A 118 -6.73 5.66 16.50
C GLU A 118 -6.04 5.82 15.13
N ILE A 119 -6.79 6.18 14.09
CA ILE A 119 -6.21 6.45 12.77
C ILE A 119 -5.30 7.67 12.82
N ILE A 120 -5.76 8.78 13.44
CA ILE A 120 -4.94 9.99 13.59
C ILE A 120 -3.67 9.65 14.37
N LYS A 121 -3.82 9.01 15.52
CA LYS A 121 -2.70 8.65 16.38
C LYS A 121 -1.72 7.72 15.66
N SER A 122 -2.18 6.63 15.06
CA SER A 122 -1.30 5.67 14.40
C SER A 122 -0.49 6.28 13.25
N ASN A 123 -1.05 7.22 12.50
CA ASN A 123 -0.35 7.87 11.40
C ASN A 123 0.66 8.92 11.89
N ILE A 124 0.38 9.62 12.99
CA ILE A 124 1.25 10.66 13.55
C ILE A 124 2.28 10.02 14.47
N ASP A 125 1.85 9.31 15.52
CA ASP A 125 2.74 8.69 16.52
C ASP A 125 3.70 7.70 15.85
N GLY A 126 3.20 6.92 14.87
CA GLY A 126 4.03 5.98 14.13
C GLY A 126 5.20 6.63 13.39
N VAL A 127 4.99 7.79 12.77
CA VAL A 127 6.08 8.55 12.14
C VAL A 127 7.03 9.12 13.19
N ILE A 128 6.51 9.71 14.26
CA ILE A 128 7.33 10.26 15.35
C ILE A 128 8.25 9.17 15.92
N HIS A 129 7.67 8.07 16.38
CA HIS A 129 8.43 7.00 17.04
C HIS A 129 9.51 6.39 16.13
N LEU A 130 9.19 6.16 14.85
CA LEU A 130 10.12 5.55 13.92
C LEU A 130 11.20 6.52 13.42
N MET A 131 10.87 7.81 13.24
CA MET A 131 11.86 8.83 12.87
C MET A 131 12.82 9.09 14.02
N GLU A 132 12.34 9.30 15.25
CA GLU A 132 13.18 9.47 16.44
C GLU A 132 14.11 8.28 16.65
N TYR A 133 13.54 7.05 16.55
CA TYR A 133 14.34 5.83 16.65
C TYR A 133 15.41 5.76 15.54
N GLY A 134 15.00 5.99 14.30
CA GLY A 134 15.90 5.93 13.14
C GLY A 134 17.03 6.96 13.24
N ILE A 135 16.74 8.19 13.65
CA ILE A 135 17.74 9.24 13.85
C ILE A 135 18.72 8.86 14.96
N ALA A 136 18.21 8.39 16.09
CA ALA A 136 19.05 7.98 17.22
C ALA A 136 19.97 6.78 16.88
N HIS A 137 19.63 5.99 15.87
CA HIS A 137 20.38 4.82 15.43
C HIS A 137 20.99 4.96 14.02
N GLU A 138 21.16 6.21 13.55
CA GLU A 138 21.87 6.54 12.30
C GLU A 138 21.28 5.86 11.04
N MET A 139 19.93 5.75 10.96
CA MET A 139 19.29 5.21 9.76
C MET A 139 19.69 6.03 8.51
N LYS A 140 19.85 5.35 7.39
CA LYS A 140 20.24 5.96 6.11
C LYS A 140 19.06 6.61 5.41
N ARG A 141 17.86 5.97 5.46
CA ARG A 141 16.67 6.51 4.81
C ARG A 141 15.38 5.97 5.40
N PHE A 142 14.39 6.86 5.50
CA PHE A 142 13.01 6.58 5.85
C PHE A 142 12.11 6.68 4.62
N LEU A 143 11.31 5.66 4.33
CA LEU A 143 10.25 5.73 3.32
C LEU A 143 8.89 5.74 4.01
N TYR A 144 8.17 6.84 3.90
CA TYR A 144 6.80 6.94 4.38
C TYR A 144 5.78 6.56 3.31
N VAL A 145 4.97 5.53 3.58
CA VAL A 145 3.84 5.17 2.72
C VAL A 145 2.62 6.00 3.14
N SER A 146 2.43 7.10 2.43
CA SER A 146 1.29 8.00 2.54
C SER A 146 0.07 7.48 1.76
N SER A 147 -0.69 8.35 1.14
CA SER A 147 -1.89 7.99 0.36
C SER A 147 -2.26 9.09 -0.63
N GLY A 148 -2.86 8.73 -1.75
CA GLY A 148 -3.50 9.70 -2.64
C GLY A 148 -4.71 10.43 -2.03
N GLU A 149 -5.25 9.98 -0.89
CA GLU A 149 -6.33 10.71 -0.19
C GLU A 149 -5.88 12.06 0.39
N ILE A 150 -4.58 12.31 0.51
CA ILE A 150 -4.04 13.60 0.95
C ILE A 150 -4.47 14.76 0.02
N TYR A 151 -4.79 14.46 -1.22
CA TYR A 151 -5.19 15.50 -2.18
C TYR A 151 -6.55 16.13 -1.87
N GLY A 152 -7.42 15.44 -1.11
CA GLY A 152 -8.76 15.96 -0.80
C GLY A 152 -9.64 16.07 -2.04
N GLU A 153 -10.38 17.18 -2.14
CA GLU A 153 -11.23 17.45 -3.30
C GLU A 153 -10.38 17.73 -4.54
N GLY A 154 -10.60 16.97 -5.61
CA GLY A 154 -9.93 17.17 -6.89
C GLY A 154 -10.51 18.37 -7.65
N ASN A 155 -9.72 18.91 -8.57
CA ASN A 155 -10.11 19.99 -9.48
C ASN A 155 -10.71 19.50 -10.81
N GLY A 156 -11.01 18.20 -10.92
CA GLY A 156 -11.49 17.57 -12.15
C GLY A 156 -10.38 17.14 -13.13
N GLY A 157 -9.13 17.54 -12.88
CA GLY A 157 -7.96 17.17 -13.68
C GLY A 157 -7.14 16.03 -13.10
N VAL A 158 -5.94 15.87 -13.67
CA VAL A 158 -4.92 14.93 -13.17
C VAL A 158 -4.12 15.59 -12.03
N LEU A 159 -4.02 14.92 -10.91
CA LEU A 159 -3.39 15.44 -9.69
C LEU A 159 -1.88 15.16 -9.72
N SER A 160 -1.07 16.20 -9.72
CA SER A 160 0.38 16.13 -9.50
C SER A 160 0.70 16.22 -8.02
N GLU A 161 1.98 16.01 -7.66
CA GLU A 161 2.45 16.05 -6.27
C GLU A 161 2.33 17.43 -5.63
N GLU A 162 2.24 18.50 -6.42
CA GLU A 162 2.09 19.90 -5.96
C GLU A 162 0.64 20.27 -5.63
N TYR A 163 -0.34 19.42 -6.04
CA TYR A 163 -1.74 19.71 -5.81
C TYR A 163 -2.12 19.57 -4.34
N SER A 164 -2.94 20.49 -3.84
CA SER A 164 -3.54 20.43 -2.51
C SER A 164 -4.97 20.95 -2.55
N GLY A 165 -5.94 20.04 -2.50
CA GLY A 165 -7.36 20.36 -2.48
C GLY A 165 -7.93 20.47 -1.07
N TYR A 166 -9.18 20.86 -0.99
CA TYR A 166 -9.88 21.03 0.27
C TYR A 166 -10.15 19.71 0.98
N VAL A 167 -9.96 19.70 2.29
CA VAL A 167 -10.39 18.63 3.22
C VAL A 167 -11.09 19.28 4.40
N ASP A 168 -12.36 18.95 4.64
CA ASP A 168 -13.16 19.49 5.72
C ASP A 168 -12.70 18.96 7.09
N CYS A 169 -12.08 19.83 7.89
CA CYS A 169 -11.55 19.46 9.21
C CYS A 169 -12.64 19.13 10.25
N LEU A 170 -13.90 19.52 10.00
CA LEU A 170 -15.01 19.27 10.92
C LEU A 170 -15.74 17.94 10.66
N LYS A 171 -15.27 17.13 9.69
CA LYS A 171 -15.78 15.80 9.43
C LYS A 171 -14.86 14.73 10.02
N SER A 172 -15.39 13.81 10.81
CA SER A 172 -14.57 12.72 11.38
C SER A 172 -13.94 11.82 10.31
N ARG A 173 -14.57 11.69 9.11
CA ARG A 173 -14.02 10.97 7.96
C ARG A 173 -12.68 11.56 7.47
N SER A 174 -12.42 12.83 7.76
CA SER A 174 -11.16 13.51 7.43
C SER A 174 -9.98 13.06 8.28
N CYS A 175 -10.20 12.19 9.27
CA CYS A 175 -9.15 11.64 10.13
C CYS A 175 -7.98 11.05 9.32
N TYR A 176 -8.28 10.34 8.24
CA TYR A 176 -7.27 9.68 7.42
C TYR A 176 -6.49 10.67 6.53
N PRO A 177 -7.12 11.43 5.61
CA PRO A 177 -6.36 12.36 4.77
C PRO A 177 -5.60 13.43 5.56
N LEU A 178 -6.17 13.97 6.65
CA LEU A 178 -5.51 15.00 7.45
C LEU A 178 -4.33 14.44 8.25
N SER A 179 -4.46 13.26 8.86
CA SER A 179 -3.34 12.64 9.57
C SER A 179 -2.22 12.21 8.62
N LYS A 180 -2.55 11.79 7.39
CA LYS A 180 -1.54 11.52 6.35
C LYS A 180 -0.80 12.80 5.92
N ARG A 181 -1.51 13.94 5.75
CA ARG A 181 -0.89 15.26 5.51
C ARG A 181 0.04 15.66 6.66
N ALA A 182 -0.43 15.57 7.90
CA ALA A 182 0.38 15.89 9.08
C ALA A 182 1.63 15.01 9.16
N ALA A 183 1.52 13.73 8.87
CA ALA A 183 2.64 12.80 8.86
C ALA A 183 3.67 13.11 7.75
N GLU A 184 3.22 13.53 6.55
CA GLU A 184 4.15 14.03 5.51
C GLU A 184 4.87 15.29 5.97
N THR A 185 4.15 16.23 6.59
CA THR A 185 4.76 17.44 7.16
C THR A 185 5.78 17.11 8.25
N LEU A 186 5.49 16.13 9.11
CA LEU A 186 6.45 15.64 10.11
C LEU A 186 7.73 15.10 9.44
N CYS A 187 7.62 14.31 8.37
CA CYS A 187 8.79 13.83 7.63
C CYS A 187 9.67 15.01 7.15
N ILE A 188 9.05 16.05 6.57
CA ILE A 188 9.78 17.24 6.10
C ILE A 188 10.39 18.01 7.30
N SER A 189 9.66 18.13 8.40
CA SER A 189 10.19 18.80 9.61
C SER A 189 11.41 18.07 10.19
N TYR A 190 11.40 16.73 10.22
CA TYR A 190 12.57 15.96 10.65
C TYR A 190 13.76 16.06 9.68
N ILE A 191 13.49 16.27 8.39
CA ILE A 191 14.56 16.55 7.41
C ILE A 191 15.21 17.90 7.71
N GLU A 192 14.42 18.93 7.95
CA GLU A 192 14.89 20.30 8.16
C GLU A 192 15.58 20.46 9.52
N GLU A 193 15.00 19.89 10.58
CA GLU A 193 15.47 20.10 11.95
C GLU A 193 16.64 19.17 12.32
N TYR A 194 16.59 17.91 11.89
CA TYR A 194 17.55 16.87 12.30
C TYR A 194 18.43 16.35 11.14
N GLY A 195 18.23 16.82 9.91
CA GLY A 195 19.01 16.38 8.75
C GLY A 195 18.67 14.98 8.25
N ALA A 196 17.60 14.35 8.77
CA ALA A 196 17.17 13.01 8.38
C ALA A 196 17.01 12.88 6.85
N ASP A 197 17.16 11.68 6.31
CA ASP A 197 16.81 11.39 4.91
C ASP A 197 15.44 10.69 4.90
N ALA A 198 14.42 11.32 4.32
CA ALA A 198 13.11 10.74 4.15
C ALA A 198 12.56 11.01 2.75
N VAL A 199 11.82 10.02 2.23
CA VAL A 199 11.08 10.08 0.97
C VAL A 199 9.63 9.63 1.20
N ILE A 200 8.71 10.14 0.38
CA ILE A 200 7.28 9.96 0.58
C ILE A 200 6.66 9.28 -0.64
N ALA A 201 5.91 8.23 -0.43
CA ALA A 201 5.14 7.55 -1.47
C ALA A 201 3.64 7.82 -1.27
N ARG A 202 2.93 8.20 -2.33
CA ARG A 202 1.49 8.47 -2.35
C ARG A 202 0.75 7.47 -3.24
N PRO A 203 0.52 6.21 -2.76
CA PRO A 203 -0.22 5.24 -3.54
C PRO A 203 -1.67 5.67 -3.77
N CYS A 204 -2.17 5.39 -4.98
CA CYS A 204 -3.59 5.42 -5.30
C CYS A 204 -4.33 4.19 -4.73
N HIS A 205 -5.47 3.80 -5.34
CA HIS A 205 -6.17 2.57 -4.97
C HIS A 205 -5.37 1.34 -5.41
N VAL A 206 -4.75 0.65 -4.44
CA VAL A 206 -3.94 -0.54 -4.69
C VAL A 206 -4.79 -1.79 -4.56
N TYR A 207 -4.71 -2.67 -5.56
CA TYR A 207 -5.33 -3.99 -5.59
C TYR A 207 -4.29 -5.08 -5.87
N GLY A 208 -4.60 -6.32 -5.54
CA GLY A 208 -3.73 -7.45 -5.82
C GLY A 208 -4.04 -8.65 -4.93
N PRO A 209 -3.32 -9.76 -5.11
CA PRO A 209 -3.51 -10.96 -4.30
C PRO A 209 -2.97 -10.78 -2.88
N HIS A 210 -3.28 -11.73 -2.01
CA HIS A 210 -2.94 -11.72 -0.59
C HIS A 210 -3.54 -10.57 0.23
N PHE A 211 -4.66 -9.98 -0.24
CA PHE A 211 -5.43 -9.09 0.60
C PHE A 211 -5.99 -9.84 1.82
N THR A 212 -6.14 -9.13 2.93
CA THR A 212 -6.55 -9.74 4.21
C THR A 212 -8.04 -10.07 4.20
N ASP A 213 -8.46 -11.05 5.01
CA ASP A 213 -9.87 -11.44 5.11
C ASP A 213 -10.76 -10.27 5.59
N SER A 214 -10.18 -9.36 6.38
CA SER A 214 -10.85 -8.15 6.86
C SER A 214 -10.84 -6.98 5.86
N ASP A 215 -10.18 -7.12 4.70
CA ASP A 215 -10.15 -6.05 3.69
C ASP A 215 -11.55 -5.85 3.10
N ASN A 216 -12.17 -4.71 3.41
CA ASN A 216 -13.53 -4.37 2.99
C ASN A 216 -13.56 -3.37 1.82
N ARG A 217 -12.42 -3.11 1.16
CA ARG A 217 -12.36 -2.28 -0.04
C ARG A 217 -13.11 -2.95 -1.20
N VAL A 218 -13.65 -2.13 -2.10
CA VAL A 218 -14.57 -2.59 -3.16
C VAL A 218 -13.97 -3.72 -4.02
N TYR A 219 -12.69 -3.63 -4.42
CA TYR A 219 -12.06 -4.66 -5.24
C TYR A 219 -12.01 -6.02 -4.53
N ALA A 220 -11.68 -6.02 -3.23
CA ALA A 220 -11.59 -7.23 -2.42
C ALA A 220 -12.97 -7.89 -2.24
N GLN A 221 -14.02 -7.06 -2.04
CA GLN A 221 -15.40 -7.55 -1.98
C GLN A 221 -15.83 -8.19 -3.29
N PHE A 222 -15.56 -7.52 -4.43
CA PHE A 222 -15.92 -8.02 -5.75
C PHE A 222 -15.20 -9.33 -6.08
N ILE A 223 -13.91 -9.44 -5.76
CA ILE A 223 -13.14 -10.68 -5.96
C ILE A 223 -13.70 -11.81 -5.08
N ARG A 224 -14.01 -11.55 -3.80
CA ARG A 224 -14.62 -12.57 -2.93
C ARG A 224 -15.97 -13.04 -3.46
N ASN A 225 -16.82 -12.14 -3.98
CA ASN A 225 -18.10 -12.53 -4.57
C ASN A 225 -17.89 -13.52 -5.71
N VAL A 226 -16.99 -13.19 -6.63
CA VAL A 226 -16.67 -14.02 -7.79
C VAL A 226 -16.08 -15.37 -7.37
N LEU A 227 -15.15 -15.40 -6.43
CA LEU A 227 -14.53 -16.62 -5.91
C LEU A 227 -15.56 -17.51 -5.19
N GLY A 228 -16.47 -16.88 -4.45
CA GLY A 228 -17.60 -17.57 -3.79
C GLY A 228 -18.72 -18.01 -4.73
N GLY A 229 -18.57 -17.81 -6.04
CA GLY A 229 -19.57 -18.21 -7.03
C GLY A 229 -20.76 -17.26 -7.17
N ASN A 230 -20.72 -16.07 -6.54
CA ASN A 230 -21.81 -15.11 -6.50
C ASN A 230 -21.63 -13.98 -7.53
N ASP A 231 -22.74 -13.38 -7.95
CA ASP A 231 -22.77 -12.15 -8.72
C ASP A 231 -22.24 -10.98 -7.85
N ILE A 232 -21.72 -9.94 -8.48
CA ILE A 232 -21.27 -8.72 -7.81
C ILE A 232 -22.48 -7.84 -7.53
N VAL A 233 -22.64 -7.40 -6.28
CA VAL A 233 -23.69 -6.47 -5.88
C VAL A 233 -23.08 -5.09 -5.65
N MET A 234 -23.47 -4.11 -6.48
CA MET A 234 -23.09 -2.72 -6.32
C MET A 234 -24.16 -1.95 -5.55
N LYS A 235 -23.72 -1.25 -4.50
CA LYS A 235 -24.60 -0.41 -3.65
C LYS A 235 -24.65 1.07 -4.08
N SER A 236 -24.04 1.41 -5.22
CA SER A 236 -24.05 2.76 -5.81
C SER A 236 -23.96 2.65 -7.33
N ASN A 237 -24.14 3.77 -8.06
CA ASN A 237 -23.97 3.80 -9.51
C ASN A 237 -22.53 3.56 -9.99
N GLY A 238 -21.54 3.66 -9.08
CA GLY A 238 -20.15 3.35 -9.34
C GLY A 238 -19.42 4.29 -10.31
N MET A 239 -19.91 5.51 -10.50
CA MET A 239 -19.37 6.47 -11.49
C MET A 239 -18.09 7.19 -11.04
N GLN A 240 -17.62 6.94 -9.83
CA GLN A 240 -16.37 7.53 -9.33
C GLN A 240 -15.19 7.00 -10.13
N LEU A 241 -14.50 7.89 -10.82
CA LEU A 241 -13.29 7.59 -11.58
C LEU A 241 -12.07 7.55 -10.65
N ARG A 242 -11.27 6.51 -10.73
CA ARG A 242 -10.11 6.27 -9.86
C ARG A 242 -8.90 5.80 -10.66
N SER A 243 -7.72 6.27 -10.25
CA SER A 243 -6.48 5.58 -10.57
C SER A 243 -6.36 4.31 -9.72
N TRP A 244 -5.93 3.24 -10.35
CA TRP A 244 -5.65 1.96 -9.72
C TRP A 244 -4.19 1.58 -9.93
N CYS A 245 -3.66 0.78 -9.03
CA CYS A 245 -2.32 0.23 -9.15
C CYS A 245 -2.30 -1.22 -8.67
N TYR A 246 -1.70 -2.10 -9.45
CA TYR A 246 -1.46 -3.47 -9.02
C TYR A 246 -0.41 -3.49 -7.91
N VAL A 247 -0.57 -4.36 -6.91
CA VAL A 247 0.32 -4.38 -5.74
C VAL A 247 1.78 -4.60 -6.10
N ILE A 248 2.08 -5.41 -7.12
CA ILE A 248 3.43 -5.65 -7.61
C ILE A 248 4.04 -4.38 -8.20
N ASP A 249 3.27 -3.64 -9.01
CA ASP A 249 3.72 -2.36 -9.55
C ASP A 249 3.90 -1.32 -8.43
N CYS A 250 2.99 -1.31 -7.45
CA CYS A 250 3.10 -0.45 -6.28
C CYS A 250 4.38 -0.74 -5.49
N VAL A 251 4.68 -2.00 -5.23
CA VAL A 251 5.90 -2.40 -4.50
C VAL A 251 7.15 -2.08 -5.31
N SER A 252 7.15 -2.33 -6.62
CA SER A 252 8.27 -1.90 -7.47
C SER A 252 8.48 -0.39 -7.39
N ALA A 253 7.39 0.42 -7.39
CA ALA A 253 7.45 1.87 -7.22
C ALA A 253 8.04 2.28 -5.86
N LEU A 254 7.61 1.62 -4.76
CA LEU A 254 8.19 1.86 -3.44
C LEU A 254 9.70 1.62 -3.41
N LEU A 255 10.17 0.57 -4.09
CA LEU A 255 11.60 0.28 -4.19
C LEU A 255 12.33 1.33 -5.03
N TYR A 256 11.75 1.82 -6.14
CA TYR A 256 12.33 2.94 -6.89
C TYR A 256 12.44 4.20 -6.03
N ILE A 257 11.38 4.54 -5.28
CA ILE A 257 11.35 5.70 -4.39
C ILE A 257 12.38 5.54 -3.26
N LEU A 258 12.47 4.35 -2.65
CA LEU A 258 13.44 4.06 -1.59
C LEU A 258 14.88 4.23 -2.09
N LEU A 259 15.19 3.69 -3.27
CA LEU A 259 16.57 3.54 -3.74
C LEU A 259 17.05 4.68 -4.66
N LYS A 260 16.13 5.35 -5.36
CA LYS A 260 16.44 6.42 -6.34
C LYS A 260 15.73 7.74 -6.04
N GLY A 261 14.74 7.78 -5.12
CA GLY A 261 14.00 8.99 -4.81
C GLY A 261 14.88 10.08 -4.18
N GLU A 262 14.56 11.33 -4.46
CA GLU A 262 15.24 12.48 -3.89
C GLU A 262 14.71 12.78 -2.48
N LYS A 263 15.61 13.07 -1.55
CA LYS A 263 15.32 13.44 -0.16
C LYS A 263 14.27 14.58 -0.10
N GLY A 264 13.26 14.41 0.72
CA GLY A 264 12.18 15.40 0.91
C GLY A 264 11.13 15.40 -0.20
N HIS A 265 11.23 14.53 -1.20
CA HIS A 265 10.27 14.49 -2.28
C HIS A 265 9.15 13.46 -2.05
N ALA A 266 7.96 13.81 -2.51
CA ALA A 266 6.82 12.90 -2.61
C ALA A 266 6.66 12.41 -4.06
N TYR A 267 6.15 11.17 -4.21
CA TYR A 267 5.91 10.54 -5.50
C TYR A 267 4.55 9.85 -5.54
N ASN A 268 3.75 10.17 -6.53
CA ASN A 268 2.50 9.46 -6.81
C ASN A 268 2.77 8.07 -7.35
N ILE A 269 2.03 7.08 -6.83
CA ILE A 269 2.06 5.71 -7.34
C ILE A 269 0.67 5.37 -7.90
N ALA A 270 0.60 5.23 -9.21
CA ALA A 270 -0.59 4.82 -9.95
C ALA A 270 -0.20 4.16 -11.27
N ASP A 271 -1.08 3.35 -11.84
CA ASP A 271 -0.95 2.90 -13.22
C ASP A 271 -1.76 3.83 -14.12
N LYS A 272 -1.09 4.63 -14.95
CA LYS A 272 -1.74 5.60 -15.86
C LYS A 272 -2.71 4.94 -16.85
N ASN A 273 -2.54 3.63 -17.12
CA ASN A 273 -3.40 2.85 -18.00
C ASN A 273 -4.56 2.17 -17.25
N SER A 274 -4.60 2.29 -15.93
CA SER A 274 -5.60 1.69 -15.05
C SER A 274 -6.46 2.76 -14.37
N CYS A 275 -6.99 3.69 -15.16
CA CYS A 275 -7.89 4.74 -14.70
C CYS A 275 -9.32 4.38 -15.12
N VAL A 276 -10.09 3.78 -14.19
CA VAL A 276 -11.43 3.27 -14.45
C VAL A 276 -12.38 3.62 -13.31
N THR A 277 -13.67 3.65 -13.61
CA THR A 277 -14.73 3.81 -12.61
C THR A 277 -14.88 2.55 -11.76
N ILE A 278 -15.49 2.68 -10.59
CA ILE A 278 -15.84 1.53 -9.74
C ILE A 278 -16.74 0.54 -10.49
N ARG A 279 -17.62 1.06 -11.38
CA ARG A 279 -18.49 0.26 -12.21
C ARG A 279 -17.71 -0.58 -13.23
N GLU A 280 -16.81 0.05 -13.98
CA GLU A 280 -15.96 -0.65 -14.95
C GLU A 280 -15.09 -1.70 -14.27
N LEU A 281 -14.56 -1.42 -13.07
CA LEU A 281 -13.84 -2.40 -12.27
C LEU A 281 -14.73 -3.61 -11.92
N ALA A 282 -15.97 -3.37 -11.48
CA ALA A 282 -16.92 -4.43 -11.16
C ALA A 282 -17.23 -5.29 -12.41
N GLU A 283 -17.47 -4.65 -13.55
CA GLU A 283 -17.75 -5.31 -14.83
C GLU A 283 -16.57 -6.16 -15.31
N MET A 284 -15.33 -5.66 -15.20
CA MET A 284 -14.12 -6.44 -15.52
C MET A 284 -13.98 -7.66 -14.60
N ILE A 285 -14.11 -7.51 -13.29
CA ILE A 285 -13.99 -8.63 -12.35
C ILE A 285 -15.10 -9.65 -12.57
N ALA A 286 -16.34 -9.20 -12.80
CA ALA A 286 -17.48 -10.08 -13.10
C ALA A 286 -17.25 -10.88 -14.40
N LYS A 287 -16.80 -10.22 -15.48
CA LYS A 287 -16.46 -10.86 -16.76
C LYS A 287 -15.40 -11.94 -16.58
N ILE A 288 -14.30 -11.65 -15.86
CA ILE A 288 -13.23 -12.62 -15.60
C ILE A 288 -13.75 -13.82 -14.83
N GLY A 289 -14.65 -13.61 -13.86
CA GLY A 289 -15.22 -14.66 -13.03
C GLY A 289 -16.45 -15.35 -13.61
N GLY A 290 -16.93 -14.97 -14.80
CA GLY A 290 -18.16 -15.52 -15.41
C GLY A 290 -19.40 -15.18 -14.58
N LYS A 291 -19.48 -13.98 -13.99
CA LYS A 291 -20.56 -13.47 -13.14
C LYS A 291 -21.17 -12.22 -13.74
N ARG A 292 -22.23 -11.72 -13.10
CA ARG A 292 -22.93 -10.48 -13.49
C ARG A 292 -22.77 -9.42 -12.42
N VAL A 293 -23.01 -8.17 -12.80
CA VAL A 293 -23.10 -7.02 -11.87
C VAL A 293 -24.57 -6.68 -11.68
N ASN A 294 -25.04 -6.74 -10.45
CA ASN A 294 -26.38 -6.37 -10.04
C ASN A 294 -26.32 -5.06 -9.24
N MET A 295 -27.14 -4.08 -9.61
CA MET A 295 -27.24 -2.81 -8.90
C MET A 295 -28.37 -2.88 -7.86
N VAL A 296 -28.03 -2.70 -6.58
CA VAL A 296 -28.96 -2.58 -5.47
C VAL A 296 -28.63 -1.28 -4.75
N ILE A 297 -29.23 -0.17 -5.15
CA ILE A 297 -28.99 1.15 -4.56
C ILE A 297 -29.84 1.24 -3.27
N PRO A 298 -29.21 1.25 -2.08
CA PRO A 298 -29.96 1.38 -0.82
C PRO A 298 -30.48 2.80 -0.65
N ALA A 299 -31.51 2.98 0.17
CA ALA A 299 -31.94 4.30 0.64
C ALA A 299 -30.80 4.94 1.47
N ASP A 300 -30.73 6.27 1.47
CA ASP A 300 -29.63 7.19 1.86
C ASP A 300 -28.76 6.91 3.11
N SER A 301 -28.98 5.86 3.89
CA SER A 301 -28.35 5.69 5.21
C SER A 301 -26.99 4.96 5.24
N GLU A 302 -26.57 4.26 4.19
CA GLU A 302 -25.35 3.44 4.19
C GLU A 302 -24.09 4.11 3.61
N SER A 303 -24.18 5.38 3.18
CA SER A 303 -23.08 6.05 2.43
C SER A 303 -21.99 6.71 3.31
N LYS A 304 -22.11 6.67 4.64
CA LYS A 304 -21.28 7.47 5.57
C LYS A 304 -19.76 7.18 5.54
N GLY A 305 -19.33 6.03 5.03
CA GLY A 305 -17.91 5.64 4.97
C GLY A 305 -17.23 5.87 3.61
N TYR A 306 -17.97 6.24 2.59
CA TYR A 306 -17.43 6.35 1.23
C TYR A 306 -16.71 7.67 0.99
N ASN A 307 -15.65 7.62 0.17
CA ASN A 307 -15.00 8.82 -0.33
C ASN A 307 -15.92 9.51 -1.34
N VAL A 308 -16.28 10.77 -1.06
CA VAL A 308 -17.22 11.59 -1.87
C VAL A 308 -16.54 12.15 -3.13
N VAL A 309 -15.20 12.04 -3.22
CA VAL A 309 -14.42 12.54 -4.37
C VAL A 309 -14.89 11.84 -5.64
N THR A 310 -15.31 12.60 -6.66
CA THR A 310 -15.84 12.05 -7.93
C THR A 310 -14.73 11.61 -8.87
N ASN A 311 -13.58 12.29 -8.85
CA ASN A 311 -12.43 12.04 -9.71
C ASN A 311 -11.14 12.05 -8.90
N SER A 312 -10.33 10.98 -9.02
CA SER A 312 -9.04 10.84 -8.35
C SER A 312 -8.07 10.15 -9.31
N VAL A 313 -7.51 10.94 -10.22
CA VAL A 313 -6.54 10.52 -11.26
C VAL A 313 -5.20 11.18 -10.96
N PHE A 314 -4.12 10.38 -10.92
CA PHE A 314 -2.80 10.86 -10.52
C PHE A 314 -1.82 10.89 -11.68
N SER A 315 -1.00 11.95 -11.73
CA SER A 315 0.20 11.99 -12.55
C SER A 315 1.29 11.12 -11.94
N THR A 316 1.96 10.33 -12.77
CA THR A 316 3.11 9.52 -12.37
C THR A 316 4.41 9.98 -13.01
N THR A 317 4.40 11.13 -13.67
CA THR A 317 5.55 11.66 -14.41
C THR A 317 6.81 11.77 -13.57
N LYS A 318 6.67 12.20 -12.31
CA LYS A 318 7.79 12.32 -11.37
C LYS A 318 8.37 10.95 -10.99
N LEU A 319 7.55 9.95 -10.76
CA LEU A 319 7.99 8.58 -10.49
C LEU A 319 8.60 7.94 -11.75
N GLU A 320 8.01 8.15 -12.93
CA GLU A 320 8.52 7.66 -14.20
C GLU A 320 9.91 8.25 -14.51
N SER A 321 10.23 9.47 -14.07
CA SER A 321 11.57 10.07 -14.24
C SER A 321 12.67 9.33 -13.48
N LEU A 322 12.33 8.54 -12.43
CA LEU A 322 13.27 7.65 -11.76
C LEU A 322 13.55 6.35 -12.55
N GLY A 323 12.89 6.14 -13.70
CA GLY A 323 12.98 4.94 -14.53
C GLY A 323 11.91 3.88 -14.23
N TRP A 324 10.94 4.19 -13.37
CA TRP A 324 9.82 3.27 -13.08
C TRP A 324 8.81 3.21 -14.23
N SER A 325 8.25 2.04 -14.43
CA SER A 325 7.17 1.81 -15.40
C SER A 325 6.29 0.64 -14.97
N VAL A 326 5.06 0.62 -15.44
CA VAL A 326 4.14 -0.50 -15.28
C VAL A 326 4.23 -1.45 -16.47
N CYS A 327 3.91 -2.74 -16.24
CA CYS A 327 3.83 -3.77 -17.27
C CYS A 327 2.43 -4.40 -17.31
N GLY A 328 1.95 -4.75 -18.51
CA GLY A 328 0.68 -5.44 -18.70
C GLY A 328 -0.56 -4.58 -18.51
N SER A 329 -1.72 -5.14 -18.81
CA SER A 329 -3.02 -4.50 -18.70
C SER A 329 -3.68 -4.73 -17.34
N MET A 330 -4.62 -3.85 -16.97
CA MET A 330 -5.41 -4.03 -15.74
C MET A 330 -6.22 -5.36 -15.76
N GLU A 331 -6.78 -5.75 -16.91
CA GLU A 331 -7.54 -6.99 -17.03
C GLU A 331 -6.67 -8.23 -16.74
N GLU A 332 -5.43 -8.27 -17.26
CA GLU A 332 -4.47 -9.35 -16.97
C GLU A 332 -4.11 -9.42 -15.49
N LYS A 333 -3.80 -8.26 -14.87
CA LYS A 333 -3.47 -8.16 -13.44
C LYS A 333 -4.65 -8.57 -12.54
N LEU A 334 -5.87 -8.20 -12.89
CA LEU A 334 -7.09 -8.65 -12.20
C LEU A 334 -7.29 -10.16 -12.34
N ARG A 335 -7.06 -10.71 -13.54
CA ARG A 335 -7.12 -12.16 -13.78
C ARG A 335 -6.11 -12.90 -12.91
N LYS A 336 -4.86 -12.45 -12.88
CA LYS A 336 -3.81 -13.02 -12.04
C LYS A 336 -4.17 -12.90 -10.53
N THR A 337 -4.73 -11.78 -10.10
CA THR A 337 -5.23 -11.61 -8.72
C THR A 337 -6.28 -12.67 -8.37
N ILE A 338 -7.29 -12.86 -9.23
CA ILE A 338 -8.36 -13.84 -9.00
C ILE A 338 -7.81 -15.28 -9.00
N LEU A 339 -6.91 -15.61 -9.91
CA LEU A 339 -6.30 -16.94 -9.99
C LEU A 339 -5.42 -17.22 -8.76
N SER A 340 -4.59 -16.28 -8.35
CA SER A 340 -3.74 -16.40 -7.15
C SER A 340 -4.57 -16.55 -5.87
N GLU A 341 -5.65 -15.78 -5.72
CA GLU A 341 -6.56 -15.93 -4.59
C GLU A 341 -7.32 -17.27 -4.62
N ARG A 342 -7.67 -17.79 -5.80
CA ARG A 342 -8.27 -19.12 -5.95
C ARG A 342 -7.30 -20.23 -5.49
N GLU A 343 -6.04 -20.16 -5.89
CA GLU A 343 -5.00 -21.09 -5.41
C GLU A 343 -4.89 -21.04 -3.88
N ARG A 344 -4.93 -19.83 -3.29
CA ARG A 344 -4.86 -19.64 -1.84
C ARG A 344 -6.07 -20.20 -1.09
N TRP A 345 -7.28 -20.10 -1.65
CA TRP A 345 -8.52 -20.58 -1.02
C TRP A 345 -8.66 -22.11 -1.10
N GLN A 346 -7.94 -22.77 -2.00
CA GLN A 346 -7.93 -24.23 -2.15
C GLN A 346 -6.93 -24.93 -1.23
N ARG A 347 -6.06 -24.18 -0.58
CA ARG A 347 -5.07 -24.65 0.41
C ARG A 347 -5.61 -24.56 1.82
#